data_d9413870c04a70dde7650ff25c22b986
#
_entry.id   d9413870c04a70dde7650ff25c22b986
#
_cell.length_a   1.000
_cell.length_b   1.000
_cell.length_c   1.000
_cell.angle_alpha   90.00
_cell.angle_beta   90.00
_cell.angle_gamma   90.00
#
_symmetry.space_group_name_H-M   'P 1'
#
loop_
_entity.id
_entity.type
_entity.pdbx_description
1 polymer ?
#
loop_
_entity_poly.entity_id
_entity_poly.type
_entity_poly.pdbx_seq_one_letter_code
_entity_poly.pdbx_strand_id
1 'polypeptide(L)' 'MFNSKEMSVLCYANGFTLWHYITKETIKDVCEDGYFEILWKNVGINDGDIIILNCKDGTCIRKFEIKDVMLVKTKELD' A
#
# COMPACT_ATOMS: atom_id res chain seq x y z
N MET A 1 4.27 -10.40 6.51
CA MET A 1 2.94 -10.08 7.03
C MET A 1 2.81 -8.58 7.24
N PHE A 2 1.70 -8.01 6.87
CA PHE A 2 1.48 -6.58 7.03
C PHE A 2 1.54 -6.13 8.50
N ASN A 3 2.23 -5.03 8.74
CA ASN A 3 2.36 -4.43 10.06
C ASN A 3 1.95 -2.96 9.99
N SER A 4 0.81 -2.63 10.57
CA SER A 4 0.25 -1.27 10.49
C SER A 4 1.15 -0.22 11.15
N LYS A 5 2.01 -0.62 12.07
CA LYS A 5 2.93 0.31 12.73
C LYS A 5 4.04 0.83 11.80
N GLU A 6 4.26 0.13 10.69
CA GLU A 6 5.26 0.51 9.70
C GLU A 6 4.67 1.32 8.56
N MET A 7 3.39 1.66 8.66
CA MET A 7 2.66 2.42 7.65
C MET A 7 2.48 3.86 8.11
N SER A 8 2.71 4.81 7.23
CA SER A 8 2.50 6.21 7.55
C SER A 8 1.95 6.99 6.36
N VAL A 9 1.25 8.08 6.67
CA VAL A 9 0.77 9.02 5.65
C VAL A 9 1.85 10.06 5.44
N LEU A 10 2.27 10.25 4.21
CA LEU A 10 3.24 11.30 3.88
C LEU A 10 2.54 12.61 3.59
N CYS A 11 1.45 12.57 2.82
CA CYS A 11 0.68 13.78 2.57
C CYS A 11 -0.69 13.44 2.01
N TYR A 12 -1.61 14.40 2.16
CA TYR A 12 -2.93 14.33 1.54
C TYR A 12 -2.88 15.23 0.30
N ALA A 13 -3.03 14.62 -0.85
CA ALA A 13 -3.05 15.35 -2.10
C ALA A 13 -4.48 15.52 -2.60
N ASN A 14 -4.65 16.38 -3.58
CA ASN A 14 -5.97 16.58 -4.19
C ASN A 14 -6.33 15.34 -5.00
N GLY A 15 -7.27 14.56 -4.49
CA GLY A 15 -7.75 13.36 -5.16
C GLY A 15 -7.14 12.04 -4.68
N PHE A 16 -6.09 12.07 -3.87
CA PHE A 16 -5.51 10.84 -3.32
C PHE A 16 -4.66 11.12 -2.09
N THR A 17 -4.32 10.05 -1.35
CA THR A 17 -3.39 10.12 -0.23
C THR A 17 -2.11 9.41 -0.61
N LEU A 18 -0.97 9.99 -0.25
CA LEU A 18 0.33 9.37 -0.47
C LEU A 18 0.77 8.70 0.83
N TRP A 19 0.99 7.38 0.75
CA TRP A 19 1.38 6.55 1.89
C TRP A 19 2.83 6.13 1.76
N HIS A 20 3.41 5.73 2.89
CA HIS A 20 4.73 5.12 2.95
C HIS A 20 4.68 3.88 3.83
N TYR A 21 5.31 2.80 3.38
CA TYR A 21 5.39 1.56 4.13
C TYR A 21 6.82 1.05 4.11
N ILE A 22 7.38 0.82 5.30
CA ILE A 22 8.73 0.27 5.44
C ILE A 22 8.62 -1.13 6.03
N THR A 23 9.33 -2.09 5.44
CA THR A 23 9.24 -3.47 5.88
C THR A 23 10.51 -4.23 5.55
N LYS A 24 10.74 -5.33 6.27
CA LYS A 24 11.83 -6.26 6.00
C LYS A 24 11.44 -7.37 5.02
N GLU A 25 10.19 -7.34 4.54
CA GLU A 25 9.73 -8.28 3.53
C GLU A 25 10.19 -7.83 2.13
N THR A 26 10.08 -8.74 1.16
CA THR A 26 10.47 -8.42 -0.22
C THR A 26 9.36 -7.70 -0.95
N ILE A 27 9.73 -7.02 -2.04
CA ILE A 27 8.74 -6.35 -2.90
C ILE A 27 7.70 -7.34 -3.39
N LYS A 28 8.13 -8.54 -3.78
CA LYS A 28 7.23 -9.59 -4.26
C LYS A 28 6.17 -9.95 -3.23
N ASP A 29 6.58 -10.10 -1.97
CA ASP A 29 5.65 -10.46 -0.90
C ASP A 29 4.63 -9.36 -0.64
N VAL A 30 5.08 -8.11 -0.63
CA VAL A 30 4.22 -6.97 -0.35
C VAL A 30 3.25 -6.69 -1.50
N CYS A 31 3.65 -7.00 -2.72
CA CYS A 31 2.80 -6.76 -3.89
C CYS A 31 1.79 -7.86 -4.16
N GLU A 32 1.75 -8.90 -3.34
CA GLU A 32 0.73 -9.95 -3.45
C GLU A 32 -0.66 -9.37 -3.24
N ASP A 33 -1.63 -9.83 -4.01
CA ASP A 33 -3.02 -9.43 -3.84
C ASP A 33 -3.50 -9.79 -2.44
N GLY A 34 -4.17 -8.85 -1.79
CA GLY A 34 -4.70 -9.07 -0.45
C GLY A 34 -3.72 -8.78 0.68
N TYR A 35 -2.46 -8.45 0.38
CA TYR A 35 -1.50 -8.12 1.44
C TYR A 35 -1.99 -6.98 2.33
N PHE A 36 -2.61 -5.96 1.75
CA PHE A 36 -3.10 -4.78 2.46
C PHE A 36 -4.57 -4.85 2.85
N GLU A 37 -5.17 -6.02 2.83
CA GLU A 37 -6.60 -6.18 3.10
C GLU A 37 -7.03 -5.60 4.44
N ILE A 38 -6.27 -5.89 5.50
CA ILE A 38 -6.56 -5.37 6.83
C ILE A 38 -6.41 -3.85 6.87
N LEU A 39 -5.43 -3.34 6.15
CA LEU A 39 -5.15 -1.92 6.09
C LEU A 39 -6.33 -1.12 5.52
N TRP A 40 -6.97 -1.66 4.49
CA TRP A 40 -8.13 -1.00 3.89
C TRP A 40 -9.21 -0.68 4.92
N LYS A 41 -9.48 -1.62 5.82
CA LYS A 41 -10.52 -1.45 6.83
C LYS A 41 -10.12 -0.51 7.98
N ASN A 42 -8.86 -0.56 8.36
CA ASN A 42 -8.41 0.08 9.61
C ASN A 42 -7.73 1.43 9.42
N VAL A 43 -7.24 1.73 8.23
CA VAL A 43 -6.42 2.91 8.01
C VAL A 43 -7.04 3.90 7.02
N GLY A 44 -8.10 3.48 6.34
CA GLY A 44 -8.83 4.39 5.45
C GLY A 44 -8.19 4.60 4.10
N ILE A 45 -7.56 3.57 3.56
CA ILE A 45 -7.04 3.62 2.20
C ILE A 45 -8.18 3.69 1.22
N ASN A 46 -8.07 4.54 0.22
CA ASN A 46 -9.07 4.69 -0.84
C ASN A 46 -8.50 4.19 -2.17
N ASP A 47 -9.40 3.78 -3.05
CA ASP A 47 -9.03 3.40 -4.40
C ASP A 47 -8.31 4.58 -5.08
N GLY A 48 -7.18 4.31 -5.70
CA GLY A 48 -6.38 5.33 -6.35
C GLY A 48 -5.30 5.96 -5.49
N ASP A 49 -5.25 5.64 -4.20
CA ASP A 49 -4.16 6.12 -3.34
C ASP A 49 -2.83 5.53 -3.79
N ILE A 50 -1.75 6.26 -3.54
CA ILE A 50 -0.41 5.86 -3.95
C ILE A 50 0.41 5.52 -2.71
N ILE A 51 1.26 4.52 -2.82
CA ILE A 51 2.12 4.09 -1.74
C ILE A 51 3.56 3.92 -2.21
N ILE A 52 4.48 4.39 -1.39
CA ILE A 52 5.91 4.15 -1.57
C ILE A 52 6.27 2.97 -0.67
N LEU A 53 6.73 1.89 -1.29
CA LEU A 53 7.15 0.69 -0.58
C LEU A 53 8.66 0.69 -0.41
N ASN A 54 9.11 0.66 0.83
CA ASN A 54 10.53 0.58 1.15
C ASN A 54 10.78 -0.81 1.74
N CYS A 55 11.15 -1.74 0.89
CA CYS A 55 11.27 -3.15 1.23
C CYS A 55 12.73 -3.57 1.40
N LYS A 56 12.91 -4.79 1.88
CA LYS A 56 14.24 -5.38 2.09
C LYS A 56 15.11 -5.34 0.84
N ASP A 57 14.51 -5.60 -0.33
CA ASP A 57 15.22 -5.73 -1.60
C ASP A 57 15.09 -4.54 -2.53
N GLY A 58 14.49 -3.44 -2.05
CA GLY A 58 14.41 -2.22 -2.83
C GLY A 58 13.19 -1.38 -2.51
N THR A 59 13.05 -0.30 -3.27
CA THR A 59 11.95 0.65 -3.11
C THR A 59 11.17 0.74 -4.42
N CYS A 60 9.85 0.77 -4.33
CA CYS A 60 9.01 0.99 -5.50
C CYS A 60 7.79 1.81 -5.13
N ILE A 61 7.12 2.34 -6.15
CA ILE A 61 5.90 3.12 -5.99
C ILE A 61 4.76 2.34 -6.63
N ARG A 62 3.67 2.16 -5.89
CA ARG A 62 2.51 1.39 -6.35
C ARG A 62 1.24 2.21 -6.14
N LYS A 63 0.19 1.82 -6.82
CA LYS A 63 -1.14 2.43 -6.72
C LYS A 63 -2.11 1.40 -6.18
N PHE A 64 -2.94 1.79 -5.20
CA PHE A 64 -3.95 0.90 -4.67
C PHE A 64 -5.11 0.75 -5.65
N GLU A 65 -5.52 -0.50 -5.88
CA GLU A 65 -6.73 -0.85 -6.58
C GLU A 65 -7.64 -1.59 -5.63
N ILE A 66 -8.78 -1.01 -5.30
CA ILE A 66 -9.75 -1.62 -4.40
C ILE A 66 -10.99 -1.96 -5.21
N LYS A 67 -11.18 -3.23 -5.50
CA LYS A 67 -12.30 -3.68 -6.34
C LYS A 67 -13.54 -4.02 -5.55
N ASP A 68 -13.35 -4.50 -4.31
CA ASP A 68 -14.45 -4.73 -3.39
C ASP A 68 -13.89 -4.75 -1.96
N VAL A 69 -14.77 -4.95 -0.98
CA VAL A 69 -14.38 -4.86 0.44
C VAL A 69 -13.38 -5.93 0.87
N MET A 70 -13.22 -6.97 0.09
CA MET A 70 -12.34 -8.09 0.45
C MET A 70 -11.05 -8.11 -0.35
N LEU A 71 -10.92 -7.29 -1.39
CA LEU A 71 -9.77 -7.36 -2.27
C LEU A 71 -9.08 -6.01 -2.40
N VAL A 72 -7.94 -5.88 -1.74
CA VAL A 72 -7.07 -4.73 -1.88
C VAL A 72 -5.80 -5.21 -2.56
N LYS A 73 -5.46 -4.63 -3.68
CA LYS A 73 -4.22 -4.97 -4.37
C LYS A 73 -3.53 -3.72 -4.84
N THR A 74 -2.24 -3.84 -5.14
CA THR A 74 -1.45 -2.74 -5.66
C THR A 74 -1.01 -3.04 -7.07
N LYS A 75 -0.79 -1.98 -7.83
CA LYS A 75 -0.41 -2.06 -9.20
C LYS A 75 0.74 -1.09 -9.44
N GLU A 76 1.68 -1.49 -10.30
CA GLU A 76 2.83 -0.67 -10.61
C GLU A 76 2.39 0.61 -11.32
N LEU A 77 3.03 1.72 -11.00
CA LEU A 77 2.78 2.98 -11.69
C LEU A 77 3.54 3.00 -13.01
N ASP A 78 2.85 3.43 -14.03
CA ASP A 78 3.45 3.63 -15.35
C ASP A 78 4.05 5.04 -15.49
#